data_7aa99d1543aef407bd4c15caa1efff21
#
_entry.id   7aa99d1543aef407bd4c15caa1efff21
#
_cell.length_a   1.000
_cell.length_b   1.000
_cell.length_c   1.000
_cell.angle_alpha   90.00
_cell.angle_beta   90.00
_cell.angle_gamma   90.00
#
_symmetry.space_group_name_H-M   'P 1'
#
loop_
_entity.id
_entity.type
_entity.pdbx_description
1 polymer ?
#
loop_
_entity_poly.entity_id
_entity_poly.type
_entity_poly.pdbx_seq_one_letter_code
_entity_poly.pdbx_strand_id
1 'polypeptide(L)'
;MRREHEMITHNFPGYTIGPDSYEEIVEICTPFGKKAVVIGGERALNAASEKIRRAVGSSIQLTGFFPYGGEASAENIESLKSIPEVREADMIFAVGGGKAIDTGKVLAQATDRTYFTFPTIASTCASCTSLGILYHPDGSLREYSF
;
A
#
# COMPACT_ATOMS: atom_id res chain seq x y z
N MET A 1 -31.35 6.89 31.21
CA MET A 1 -29.92 6.78 30.90
C MET A 1 -29.79 6.85 29.39
N ARG A 2 -29.53 8.05 28.82
CA ARG A 2 -29.29 8.21 27.39
C ARG A 2 -27.88 7.70 27.10
N ARG A 3 -27.75 6.69 26.24
CA ARG A 3 -26.45 6.35 25.66
C ARG A 3 -26.05 7.53 24.78
N GLU A 4 -24.98 8.22 25.16
CA GLU A 4 -24.31 9.15 24.26
C GLU A 4 -23.86 8.36 23.05
N HIS A 5 -24.45 8.62 21.90
CA HIS A 5 -23.98 8.07 20.65
C HIS A 5 -22.69 8.82 20.31
N GLU A 6 -21.58 8.19 20.61
CA GLU A 6 -20.27 8.64 20.16
C GLU A 6 -20.31 8.68 18.63
N MET A 7 -20.20 9.87 18.06
CA MET A 7 -20.23 10.04 16.62
C MET A 7 -18.88 9.64 16.07
N ILE A 8 -18.80 8.46 15.45
CA ILE A 8 -17.60 7.98 14.79
C ILE A 8 -17.62 8.53 13.37
N THR A 9 -16.69 9.43 13.05
CA THR A 9 -16.48 9.91 11.69
C THR A 9 -15.43 9.05 11.01
N HIS A 10 -15.85 8.32 9.98
CA HIS A 10 -14.91 7.61 9.10
C HIS A 10 -14.63 8.48 7.86
N ASN A 11 -13.40 8.90 7.70
CA ASN A 11 -12.93 9.47 6.45
C ASN A 11 -12.74 8.34 5.43
N PHE A 12 -13.55 8.33 4.38
CA PHE A 12 -13.34 7.40 3.28
C PHE A 12 -12.06 7.84 2.53
N PRO A 13 -11.12 6.93 2.26
CA PRO A 13 -9.93 7.30 1.50
C PRO A 13 -10.34 7.78 0.11
N GLY A 14 -9.66 8.81 -0.38
CA GLY A 14 -9.83 9.27 -1.76
C GLY A 14 -9.46 8.17 -2.75
N TYR A 15 -10.12 8.14 -3.90
CA TYR A 15 -9.77 7.21 -4.97
C TYR A 15 -9.89 7.90 -6.33
N THR A 16 -9.09 7.42 -7.27
CA THR A 16 -9.14 7.82 -8.67
C THR A 16 -9.40 6.59 -9.51
N ILE A 17 -10.34 6.66 -10.43
CA ILE A 17 -10.69 5.57 -11.33
C ILE A 17 -10.85 6.09 -12.76
N GLY A 18 -10.33 5.35 -13.72
CA GLY A 18 -10.42 5.69 -15.14
C GLY A 18 -9.17 5.23 -15.90
N PRO A 19 -9.19 5.34 -17.24
CA PRO A 19 -8.06 4.93 -18.08
C PRO A 19 -6.78 5.72 -17.77
N ASP A 20 -6.89 6.97 -17.36
CA ASP A 20 -5.78 7.89 -17.13
C ASP A 20 -5.47 8.10 -15.64
N SER A 21 -6.00 7.23 -14.75
CA SER A 21 -5.87 7.35 -13.30
C SER A 21 -4.43 7.41 -12.79
N TYR A 22 -3.46 6.86 -13.52
CA TYR A 22 -2.05 6.95 -13.16
C TYR A 22 -1.49 8.37 -13.32
N GLU A 23 -2.06 9.22 -14.16
CA GLU A 23 -1.60 10.61 -14.36
C GLU A 23 -1.81 11.48 -13.11
N GLU A 24 -2.74 11.10 -12.24
CA GLU A 24 -3.02 11.78 -10.98
C GLU A 24 -2.00 11.49 -9.86
N ILE A 25 -1.10 10.52 -10.04
CA ILE A 25 -0.16 10.08 -8.99
C ILE A 25 0.67 11.25 -8.45
N VAL A 26 1.20 12.10 -9.31
CA VAL A 26 2.07 13.22 -8.90
C VAL A 26 1.30 14.21 -8.06
N GLU A 27 0.11 14.61 -8.50
CA GLU A 27 -0.71 15.59 -7.80
C GLU A 27 -1.14 15.06 -6.43
N ILE A 28 -1.61 13.80 -6.38
CA ILE A 28 -2.13 13.19 -5.16
C ILE A 28 -1.00 12.88 -4.17
N CYS A 29 0.14 12.38 -4.64
CA CYS A 29 1.16 11.81 -3.75
C CYS A 29 2.24 12.81 -3.30
N THR A 30 2.56 13.83 -4.09
CA THR A 30 3.65 14.79 -3.74
C THR A 30 3.46 15.56 -2.44
N PRO A 31 2.24 15.81 -1.93
CA PRO A 31 2.06 16.40 -0.60
C PRO A 31 2.59 15.53 0.55
N PHE A 32 2.77 14.23 0.33
CA PHE A 32 3.19 13.25 1.34
C PHE A 32 4.68 12.91 1.29
N GLY A 33 5.39 13.35 0.27
CA GLY A 33 6.84 13.12 0.16
C GLY A 33 7.36 13.14 -1.27
N LYS A 34 8.67 12.91 -1.39
CA LYS A 34 9.40 12.90 -2.66
C LYS A 34 9.93 11.53 -3.06
N LYS A 35 9.93 10.59 -2.13
CA LYS A 35 10.45 9.23 -2.34
C LYS A 35 9.36 8.21 -2.10
N ALA A 36 9.17 7.30 -3.04
CA ALA A 36 8.22 6.20 -2.91
C ALA A 36 8.91 4.85 -3.15
N VAL A 37 8.59 3.87 -2.31
CA VAL A 37 8.92 2.47 -2.56
C VAL A 37 7.69 1.73 -3.07
N VAL A 38 7.87 0.84 -4.03
CA VAL A 38 6.79 0.05 -4.63
C VAL A 38 6.87 -1.38 -4.11
N ILE A 39 5.82 -1.83 -3.44
CA ILE A 39 5.71 -3.19 -2.89
C ILE A 39 4.56 -3.91 -3.60
N GLY A 40 4.79 -5.12 -4.07
CA GLY A 40 3.73 -5.84 -4.78
C GLY A 40 4.03 -7.29 -5.11
N GLY A 41 3.06 -7.97 -5.70
CA GLY A 41 3.29 -9.30 -6.28
C GLY A 41 4.04 -9.20 -7.61
N GLU A 42 4.84 -10.18 -7.96
CA GLU A 42 5.67 -10.16 -9.18
C GLU A 42 4.89 -9.83 -10.45
N ARG A 43 3.75 -10.50 -10.66
CA ARG A 43 2.89 -10.23 -11.83
C ARG A 43 2.32 -8.82 -11.82
N ALA A 44 1.92 -8.34 -10.64
CA ALA A 44 1.36 -7.00 -10.47
C ALA A 44 2.43 -5.93 -10.69
N LEU A 45 3.64 -6.12 -10.15
CA LEU A 45 4.78 -5.23 -10.38
C LEU A 45 5.14 -5.17 -11.87
N ASN A 46 5.20 -6.32 -12.55
CA ASN A 46 5.47 -6.37 -13.99
C ASN A 46 4.41 -5.61 -14.81
N ALA A 47 3.15 -5.67 -14.41
CA ALA A 47 2.05 -5.00 -15.11
C ALA A 47 2.00 -3.49 -14.85
N ALA A 48 2.40 -3.02 -13.65
CA ALA A 48 2.24 -1.65 -13.21
C ALA A 48 3.53 -0.81 -13.23
N SER A 49 4.70 -1.43 -13.13
CA SER A 49 5.96 -0.71 -12.92
C SER A 49 6.26 0.34 -13.99
N GLU A 50 6.07 0.02 -15.26
CA GLU A 50 6.32 0.97 -16.35
C GLU A 50 5.34 2.15 -16.32
N LYS A 51 4.07 1.88 -16.00
CA LYS A 51 3.04 2.92 -15.85
C LYS A 51 3.36 3.85 -14.68
N ILE A 52 3.75 3.27 -13.53
CA ILE A 52 4.14 4.04 -12.35
C ILE A 52 5.38 4.89 -12.67
N ARG A 53 6.44 4.30 -13.27
CA ARG A 53 7.67 5.04 -13.63
C ARG A 53 7.36 6.23 -14.52
N ARG A 54 6.53 6.04 -15.55
CA ARG A 54 6.15 7.11 -16.47
C ARG A 54 5.32 8.19 -15.77
N ALA A 55 4.37 7.78 -14.95
CA ALA A 55 3.48 8.71 -14.24
C ALA A 55 4.22 9.58 -13.23
N VAL A 56 5.13 9.01 -12.45
CA VAL A 56 5.89 9.79 -11.44
C VAL A 56 6.96 10.70 -12.07
N GLY A 57 7.49 10.34 -13.24
CA GLY A 57 8.51 11.11 -13.96
C GLY A 57 9.71 11.45 -13.06
N SER A 58 10.06 12.73 -13.00
CA SER A 58 11.08 13.27 -12.10
C SER A 58 10.51 13.83 -10.79
N SER A 59 9.20 13.81 -10.61
CA SER A 59 8.52 14.46 -9.47
C SER A 59 8.59 13.63 -8.20
N ILE A 60 8.60 12.28 -8.34
CA ILE A 60 8.72 11.34 -7.23
C ILE A 60 9.85 10.36 -7.56
N GLN A 61 10.83 10.28 -6.69
CA GLN A 61 11.91 9.30 -6.80
C GLN A 61 11.40 7.93 -6.35
N LEU A 62 11.45 6.94 -7.23
CA LEU A 62 11.18 5.55 -6.85
C LEU A 62 12.45 4.95 -6.27
N THR A 63 12.44 4.59 -4.99
CA THR A 63 13.59 4.01 -4.30
C THR A 63 13.81 2.54 -4.68
N GLY A 64 12.74 1.83 -5.06
CA GLY A 64 12.83 0.45 -5.53
C GLY A 64 11.48 -0.20 -5.74
N PHE A 65 11.52 -1.42 -6.28
CA PHE A 65 10.37 -2.30 -6.48
C PHE A 65 10.68 -3.64 -5.82
N PHE A 66 9.86 -4.03 -4.85
CA PHE A 66 10.13 -5.22 -4.04
C PHE A 66 8.92 -6.14 -3.98
N PRO A 67 9.12 -7.45 -4.11
CA PRO A 67 8.05 -8.42 -3.86
C PRO A 67 7.65 -8.40 -2.39
N TYR A 68 6.33 -8.53 -2.13
CA TYR A 68 5.80 -8.52 -0.77
C TYR A 68 6.02 -9.83 0.01
N GLY A 69 6.60 -10.86 -0.62
CA GLY A 69 6.93 -12.13 0.01
C GLY A 69 5.87 -13.23 -0.13
N GLY A 70 4.77 -13.00 -0.86
CA GLY A 70 3.75 -14.01 -1.17
C GLY A 70 2.64 -14.14 -0.12
N GLU A 71 2.88 -13.78 1.14
CA GLU A 71 1.88 -13.74 2.21
C GLU A 71 1.98 -12.42 3.00
N ALA A 72 0.84 -11.91 3.45
CA ALA A 72 0.80 -10.78 4.37
C ALA A 72 1.14 -11.26 5.79
N SER A 73 2.42 -11.45 6.07
CA SER A 73 2.91 -11.97 7.34
C SER A 73 3.86 -11.00 8.04
N ALA A 74 3.97 -11.13 9.36
CA ALA A 74 4.87 -10.30 10.15
C ALA A 74 6.34 -10.50 9.72
N GLU A 75 6.71 -11.71 9.34
CA GLU A 75 8.05 -12.06 8.87
C GLU A 75 8.39 -11.31 7.57
N ASN A 76 7.45 -11.26 6.62
CA ASN A 76 7.61 -10.50 5.38
C ASN A 76 7.67 -9.00 5.64
N ILE A 77 6.87 -8.47 6.58
CA ILE A 77 6.93 -7.06 7.01
C ILE A 77 8.32 -6.72 7.58
N GLU A 78 8.84 -7.52 8.50
CA GLU A 78 10.18 -7.30 9.08
C GLU A 78 11.28 -7.42 8.02
N SER A 79 11.16 -8.36 7.10
CA SER A 79 12.08 -8.47 5.97
C SER A 79 12.08 -7.20 5.11
N LEU A 80 10.92 -6.68 4.75
CA LEU A 80 10.80 -5.44 3.99
C LEU A 80 11.37 -4.23 4.76
N LYS A 81 11.11 -4.11 6.07
CA LYS A 81 11.66 -3.05 6.92
C LYS A 81 13.19 -3.06 6.96
N SER A 82 13.82 -4.21 6.74
CA SER A 82 15.28 -4.32 6.74
C SER A 82 15.95 -3.75 5.49
N ILE A 83 15.20 -3.56 4.39
CA ILE A 83 15.69 -3.08 3.11
C ILE A 83 16.00 -1.59 3.18
N PRO A 84 17.21 -1.12 2.82
CA PRO A 84 17.58 0.30 2.88
C PRO A 84 16.64 1.19 2.07
N GLU A 85 16.30 0.80 0.84
CA GLU A 85 15.43 1.54 -0.06
C GLU A 85 13.98 1.67 0.47
N VAL A 86 13.52 0.66 1.24
CA VAL A 86 12.24 0.73 1.94
C VAL A 86 12.33 1.74 3.09
N ARG A 87 13.45 1.79 3.80
CA ARG A 87 13.65 2.75 4.91
C ARG A 87 13.79 4.19 4.44
N GLU A 88 14.35 4.41 3.25
CA GLU A 88 14.55 5.75 2.68
C GLU A 88 13.28 6.37 2.10
N ALA A 89 12.25 5.57 1.81
CA ALA A 89 11.03 6.05 1.19
C ALA A 89 10.18 6.87 2.17
N ASP A 90 9.57 7.95 1.69
CA ASP A 90 8.61 8.76 2.45
C ASP A 90 7.23 8.10 2.45
N MET A 91 6.90 7.35 1.39
CA MET A 91 5.59 6.73 1.18
C MET A 91 5.71 5.35 0.53
N ILE A 92 4.65 4.56 0.64
CA ILE A 92 4.58 3.20 0.14
C ILE A 92 3.50 3.09 -0.93
N PHE A 93 3.87 2.56 -2.10
CA PHE A 93 2.95 2.19 -3.17
C PHE A 93 2.71 0.69 -3.12
N ALA A 94 1.53 0.28 -2.70
CA ALA A 94 1.12 -1.13 -2.59
C ALA A 94 0.39 -1.57 -3.87
N VAL A 95 0.97 -2.50 -4.61
CA VAL A 95 0.52 -2.91 -5.95
C VAL A 95 0.11 -4.37 -5.96
N GLY A 96 -1.14 -4.66 -6.30
CA GLY A 96 -1.57 -6.05 -6.45
C GLY A 96 -2.97 -6.37 -5.97
N GLY A 97 -3.17 -7.59 -5.51
CA GLY A 97 -4.37 -8.07 -4.86
C GLY A 97 -4.33 -7.87 -3.34
N GLY A 98 -5.32 -8.43 -2.63
CA GLY A 98 -5.52 -8.20 -1.20
C GLY A 98 -4.28 -8.39 -0.34
N LYS A 99 -3.59 -9.53 -0.47
CA LYS A 99 -2.39 -9.83 0.34
C LYS A 99 -1.25 -8.83 0.14
N ALA A 100 -1.00 -8.42 -1.09
CA ALA A 100 0.04 -7.43 -1.40
C ALA A 100 -0.33 -6.04 -0.84
N ILE A 101 -1.60 -5.66 -0.95
CA ILE A 101 -2.12 -4.40 -0.43
C ILE A 101 -2.10 -4.41 1.10
N ASP A 102 -2.53 -5.49 1.75
CA ASP A 102 -2.49 -5.62 3.20
C ASP A 102 -1.05 -5.57 3.74
N THR A 103 -0.10 -6.21 3.05
CA THR A 103 1.33 -6.09 3.38
C THR A 103 1.79 -4.63 3.33
N GLY A 104 1.44 -3.89 2.26
CA GLY A 104 1.80 -2.48 2.14
C GLY A 104 1.19 -1.60 3.22
N LYS A 105 -0.08 -1.84 3.60
CA LYS A 105 -0.75 -1.13 4.70
C LYS A 105 -0.07 -1.38 6.04
N VAL A 106 0.16 -2.65 6.39
CA VAL A 106 0.78 -2.99 7.68
C VAL A 106 2.22 -2.48 7.73
N LEU A 107 2.97 -2.55 6.62
CA LEU A 107 4.29 -1.95 6.53
C LEU A 107 4.23 -0.43 6.76
N ALA A 108 3.25 0.25 6.17
CA ALA A 108 3.05 1.69 6.35
C ALA A 108 2.72 2.05 7.80
N GLN A 109 1.80 1.33 8.44
CA GLN A 109 1.47 1.48 9.86
C GLN A 109 2.69 1.23 10.76
N ALA A 110 3.44 0.15 10.51
CA ALA A 110 4.62 -0.19 11.29
C ALA A 110 5.79 0.79 11.14
N THR A 111 5.73 1.67 10.16
CA THR A 111 6.79 2.65 9.83
C THR A 111 6.30 4.09 9.86
N ASP A 112 5.05 4.33 10.29
CA ASP A 112 4.40 5.65 10.36
C ASP A 112 4.48 6.42 9.04
N ARG A 113 4.06 5.75 7.94
CA ARG A 113 4.12 6.32 6.59
C ARG A 113 2.77 6.30 5.91
N THR A 114 2.59 7.22 4.98
CA THR A 114 1.43 7.21 4.08
C THR A 114 1.59 6.10 3.04
N TYR A 115 0.49 5.46 2.67
CA TYR A 115 0.45 4.48 1.60
C TYR A 115 -0.60 4.82 0.55
N PHE A 116 -0.34 4.36 -0.67
CA PHE A 116 -1.26 4.43 -1.80
C PHE A 116 -1.40 3.03 -2.38
N THR A 117 -2.62 2.67 -2.77
CA THR A 117 -2.94 1.34 -3.27
C THR A 117 -3.19 1.36 -4.77
N PHE A 118 -2.63 0.38 -5.47
CA PHE A 118 -2.79 0.17 -6.90
C PHE A 118 -3.33 -1.24 -7.14
N PRO A 119 -4.66 -1.46 -6.98
CA PRO A 119 -5.24 -2.78 -7.14
C PRO A 119 -5.14 -3.25 -8.59
N THR A 120 -4.72 -4.50 -8.78
CA THR A 120 -4.64 -5.15 -10.09
C THR A 120 -5.74 -6.17 -10.32
N ILE A 121 -6.57 -6.43 -9.31
CA ILE A 121 -7.74 -7.30 -9.37
C ILE A 121 -8.90 -6.64 -8.61
N ALA A 122 -10.12 -6.87 -9.07
CA ALA A 122 -11.36 -6.32 -8.49
C ALA A 122 -12.04 -7.31 -7.52
N SER A 123 -11.28 -8.16 -6.82
CA SER A 123 -11.82 -9.24 -5.98
C SER A 123 -11.80 -8.94 -4.48
N THR A 124 -11.35 -7.75 -4.07
CA THR A 124 -11.17 -7.39 -2.66
C THR A 124 -11.43 -5.91 -2.42
N CYS A 125 -11.93 -5.58 -1.23
CA CYS A 125 -12.04 -4.19 -0.75
C CYS A 125 -10.76 -3.69 -0.07
N ALA A 126 -9.70 -4.47 -0.02
CA ALA A 126 -8.46 -4.10 0.66
C ALA A 126 -7.90 -2.74 0.24
N SER A 127 -8.06 -2.37 -1.03
CA SER A 127 -7.61 -1.07 -1.56
C SER A 127 -8.38 0.15 -1.01
N CYS A 128 -9.59 -0.07 -0.48
CA CYS A 128 -10.50 1.00 -0.03
C CYS A 128 -10.68 1.02 1.49
N THR A 129 -9.97 0.17 2.24
CA THR A 129 -10.09 0.05 3.70
C THR A 129 -8.78 0.33 4.40
N SER A 130 -8.82 0.87 5.62
CA SER A 130 -7.64 1.02 6.48
C SER A 130 -7.20 -0.30 7.10
N LEU A 131 -8.13 -1.26 7.25
CA LEU A 131 -7.87 -2.58 7.80
C LEU A 131 -6.86 -3.36 6.96
N GLY A 132 -5.75 -3.75 7.55
CA GLY A 132 -4.82 -4.77 7.04
C GLY A 132 -5.03 -6.09 7.74
N ILE A 133 -4.92 -7.20 7.01
CA ILE A 133 -5.04 -8.55 7.56
C ILE A 133 -3.67 -9.21 7.53
N LEU A 134 -3.22 -9.70 8.68
CA LEU A 134 -2.00 -10.49 8.80
C LEU A 134 -2.31 -11.97 8.96
N TYR A 135 -1.49 -12.76 8.31
CA TYR A 135 -1.55 -14.22 8.33
C TYR A 135 -0.27 -14.81 8.89
N HIS A 136 -0.36 -16.02 9.41
CA HIS A 136 0.80 -16.85 9.65
C HIS A 136 1.40 -17.35 8.32
N PRO A 137 2.66 -17.79 8.30
CA PRO A 137 3.28 -18.33 7.08
C PRO A 137 2.54 -19.54 6.48
N ASP A 138 1.74 -20.25 7.27
CA ASP A 138 0.88 -21.36 6.83
C ASP A 138 -0.44 -20.90 6.21
N GLY A 139 -0.71 -19.57 6.16
CA GLY A 139 -1.92 -18.98 5.61
C GLY A 139 -3.10 -18.89 6.58
N SER A 140 -2.94 -19.32 7.83
CA SER A 140 -3.97 -19.12 8.86
C SER A 140 -4.04 -17.65 9.31
N LEU A 141 -5.25 -17.19 9.65
CA LEU A 141 -5.45 -15.82 10.14
C LEU A 141 -4.66 -15.62 11.45
N ARG A 142 -3.86 -14.55 11.49
CA ARG A 142 -3.12 -14.13 12.69
C ARG A 142 -3.83 -13.01 13.43
N GLU A 143 -3.98 -11.86 12.78
CA GLU A 143 -4.54 -10.67 13.41
C GLU A 143 -5.05 -9.64 12.39
N TYR A 144 -5.85 -8.71 12.87
CA TYR A 144 -6.27 -7.52 12.15
C TYR A 144 -5.44 -6.33 12.62
N SER A 145 -4.94 -5.52 11.66
CA SER A 145 -4.19 -4.29 11.89
C SER A 145 -5.02 -3.09 11.41
N PHE A 146 -5.13 -2.04 12.21
CA PHE A 146 -5.95 -0.85 11.93
C PHE A 146 -5.10 0.41 11.87
#